data_bfbfda19247ef845e49fcf60cde163bb
#
_entry.id   bfbfda19247ef845e49fcf60cde163bb
#
_cell.length_a   1.000
_cell.length_b   1.000
_cell.length_c   1.000
_cell.angle_alpha   90.00
_cell.angle_beta   90.00
_cell.angle_gamma   90.00
#
_symmetry.space_group_name_H-M   'P 1'
#
loop_
_entity.id
_entity.type
_entity.pdbx_description
1 polymer ?
#
loop_
_entity_poly.entity_id
_entity_poly.type
_entity_poly.pdbx_seq_one_letter_code
_entity_poly.pdbx_strand_id
1 'polypeptide(L)'
;MAVTLWLYVVSEGLSKASIDVPIIFKNLPDNLSIVEYTDHVKISMEGPEVLLKNIHDENIRVLVDLSKAKPGSATVHISEKNVKLPSLFRIQSIQPQYFRVKIDKKMKKVVSIKQILKGQPANRFYIENIALSPNKIEIEGPTDIIKRTKYVKTVPIDIDGISENEEYMVALDIDSDLIVPSTKRITVSIKIGRKDE
;
A
#
# COMPACT_ATOMS: atom_id res chain seq x y z
N MET A 1 36.34 29.44 -56.86
CA MET A 1 36.27 28.27 -55.99
C MET A 1 35.09 28.44 -55.05
N ALA A 2 34.03 27.71 -55.28
CA ALA A 2 32.84 27.76 -54.43
C ALA A 2 32.94 26.66 -53.36
N VAL A 3 33.04 27.07 -52.10
CA VAL A 3 33.02 26.18 -50.95
C VAL A 3 31.55 25.92 -50.65
N THR A 4 31.04 24.78 -51.06
CA THR A 4 29.74 24.27 -50.67
C THR A 4 29.85 23.79 -49.24
N LEU A 5 29.37 24.61 -48.29
CA LEU A 5 29.18 24.25 -46.91
C LEU A 5 27.99 23.28 -46.83
N TRP A 6 28.27 22.00 -46.69
CA TRP A 6 27.27 21.02 -46.33
C TRP A 6 26.87 21.24 -44.87
N LEU A 7 25.75 21.95 -44.65
CA LEU A 7 25.11 21.98 -43.35
C LEU A 7 24.50 20.60 -43.12
N TYR A 8 25.18 19.80 -42.35
CA TYR A 8 24.63 18.56 -41.83
C TYR A 8 23.63 18.96 -40.73
N VAL A 9 22.36 19.15 -41.08
CA VAL A 9 21.30 19.23 -40.09
C VAL A 9 21.13 17.83 -39.52
N VAL A 10 21.79 17.59 -38.41
CA VAL A 10 21.45 16.46 -37.57
C VAL A 10 20.03 16.74 -37.03
N SER A 11 19.03 16.25 -37.74
CA SER A 11 17.70 16.12 -37.19
C SER A 11 17.85 15.19 -35.99
N GLU A 12 18.01 15.75 -34.81
CA GLU A 12 17.80 14.99 -33.56
C GLU A 12 16.37 14.49 -33.61
N GLY A 13 16.20 13.20 -33.97
CA GLY A 13 14.91 12.59 -34.11
C GLY A 13 14.15 12.66 -32.79
N LEU A 14 13.12 13.47 -32.79
CA LEU A 14 12.14 13.44 -31.68
C LEU A 14 11.39 12.13 -31.79
N SER A 15 11.40 11.36 -30.73
CA SER A 15 10.65 10.10 -30.60
C SER A 15 9.54 10.25 -29.58
N LYS A 16 8.55 9.35 -29.64
CA LYS A 16 7.44 9.29 -28.70
C LYS A 16 7.58 8.06 -27.82
N ALA A 17 7.30 8.21 -26.54
CA ALA A 17 7.21 7.10 -25.60
C ALA A 17 5.99 7.26 -24.70
N SER A 18 5.48 6.13 -24.21
CA SER A 18 4.40 6.10 -23.23
C SER A 18 4.85 5.26 -22.04
N ILE A 19 4.69 5.81 -20.85
CA ILE A 19 5.03 5.14 -19.60
C ILE A 19 3.87 5.21 -18.62
N ASP A 20 3.78 4.22 -17.74
CA ASP A 20 2.83 4.19 -16.62
C ASP A 20 3.52 4.77 -15.39
N VAL A 21 2.99 5.86 -14.85
CA VAL A 21 3.58 6.62 -13.75
C VAL A 21 2.69 6.57 -12.54
N PRO A 22 3.22 6.23 -11.34
CA PRO A 22 2.43 6.20 -10.13
C PRO A 22 2.00 7.61 -9.70
N ILE A 23 0.79 7.69 -9.15
CA ILE A 23 0.24 8.92 -8.57
C ILE A 23 0.69 9.01 -7.12
N ILE A 24 1.31 10.13 -6.76
CA ILE A 24 1.72 10.43 -5.39
C ILE A 24 0.78 11.49 -4.82
N PHE A 25 0.03 11.12 -3.80
CA PHE A 25 -0.82 12.03 -3.07
C PHE A 25 -0.03 12.76 -1.99
N LYS A 26 -0.23 14.07 -1.86
CA LYS A 26 0.44 14.92 -0.88
C LYS A 26 -0.56 15.70 -0.04
N ASN A 27 -0.12 16.10 1.14
CA ASN A 27 -0.83 17.00 2.04
C ASN A 27 -2.25 16.52 2.41
N LEU A 28 -2.47 15.18 2.44
CA LEU A 28 -3.72 14.65 2.96
C LEU A 28 -3.81 14.99 4.47
N PRO A 29 -4.90 15.60 4.95
CA PRO A 29 -5.09 15.85 6.38
C PRO A 29 -4.99 14.57 7.20
N ASP A 30 -4.36 14.62 8.38
CA ASP A 30 -4.04 13.45 9.21
C ASP A 30 -5.27 12.65 9.66
N ASN A 31 -6.42 13.33 9.76
CA ASN A 31 -7.69 12.72 10.14
C ASN A 31 -8.44 12.05 8.99
N LEU A 32 -7.85 12.05 7.78
CA LEU A 32 -8.42 11.44 6.57
C LEU A 32 -7.57 10.27 6.08
N SER A 33 -8.22 9.38 5.34
CA SER A 33 -7.60 8.24 4.67
C SER A 33 -8.15 8.10 3.26
N ILE A 34 -7.27 7.77 2.31
CA ILE A 34 -7.68 7.40 0.96
C ILE A 34 -8.12 5.94 1.01
N VAL A 35 -9.33 5.65 0.53
CA VAL A 35 -9.93 4.31 0.54
C VAL A 35 -9.83 3.65 -0.82
N GLU A 36 -10.03 4.45 -1.86
CA GLU A 36 -10.04 3.98 -3.25
C GLU A 36 -9.48 5.08 -4.16
N TYR A 37 -8.62 4.70 -5.07
CA TYR A 37 -7.99 5.62 -6.03
C TYR A 37 -7.45 4.85 -7.23
N THR A 38 -7.14 5.59 -8.30
CA THR A 38 -6.32 5.12 -9.41
C THR A 38 -4.85 5.31 -9.03
N ASP A 39 -4.07 4.25 -9.09
CA ASP A 39 -2.68 4.22 -8.64
C ASP A 39 -1.69 4.71 -9.71
N HIS A 40 -2.00 4.54 -11.01
CA HIS A 40 -1.14 4.90 -12.13
C HIS A 40 -1.87 5.70 -13.20
N VAL A 41 -1.12 6.51 -13.93
CA VAL A 41 -1.55 7.16 -15.17
C VAL A 41 -0.53 6.90 -16.27
N LYS A 42 -1.03 6.69 -17.47
CA LYS A 42 -0.20 6.59 -18.67
C LYS A 42 0.10 7.98 -19.21
N ILE A 43 1.37 8.32 -19.31
CA ILE A 43 1.85 9.58 -19.86
C ILE A 43 2.53 9.29 -21.19
N SER A 44 1.99 9.87 -22.27
CA SER A 44 2.67 9.90 -23.56
C SER A 44 3.44 11.18 -23.68
N MET A 45 4.71 11.06 -24.03
CA MET A 45 5.65 12.17 -24.12
C MET A 45 6.48 12.08 -25.40
N GLU A 46 7.02 13.22 -25.79
CA GLU A 46 7.93 13.38 -26.92
C GLU A 46 9.23 14.00 -26.43
N GLY A 47 10.35 13.53 -26.96
CA GLY A 47 11.68 14.04 -26.63
C GLY A 47 12.78 13.36 -27.41
N PRO A 48 14.07 13.69 -27.14
CA PRO A 48 15.21 13.08 -27.80
C PRO A 48 15.23 11.56 -27.58
N GLU A 49 15.38 10.79 -28.65
CA GLU A 49 15.30 9.32 -28.63
C GLU A 49 16.26 8.68 -27.61
N VAL A 50 17.51 9.18 -27.55
CA VAL A 50 18.53 8.67 -26.64
C VAL A 50 18.12 8.83 -25.17
N LEU A 51 17.44 9.92 -24.84
CA LEU A 51 16.97 10.18 -23.48
C LEU A 51 15.71 9.37 -23.14
N LEU A 52 14.82 9.17 -24.11
CA LEU A 52 13.63 8.34 -23.92
C LEU A 52 13.96 6.87 -23.64
N LYS A 53 15.02 6.33 -24.26
CA LYS A 53 15.49 4.95 -24.00
C LYS A 53 16.04 4.75 -22.58
N ASN A 54 16.52 5.82 -21.94
CA ASN A 54 17.11 5.80 -20.60
C ASN A 54 16.20 6.42 -19.54
N ILE A 55 14.95 6.71 -19.89
CA ILE A 55 14.00 7.28 -18.94
C ILE A 55 13.48 6.16 -18.01
N HIS A 56 13.68 6.36 -16.71
CA HIS A 56 13.16 5.46 -15.68
C HIS A 56 11.99 6.14 -14.97
N ASP A 57 11.03 5.37 -14.49
CA ASP A 57 9.84 5.83 -13.77
C ASP A 57 10.17 6.73 -12.58
N GLU A 58 11.36 6.55 -11.98
CA GLU A 58 11.86 7.34 -10.85
C GLU A 58 12.06 8.84 -11.19
N ASN A 59 12.22 9.19 -12.46
CA ASN A 59 12.45 10.55 -12.91
C ASN A 59 11.16 11.32 -13.19
N ILE A 60 10.02 10.63 -13.27
CA ILE A 60 8.72 11.22 -13.56
C ILE A 60 7.77 10.94 -12.39
N ARG A 61 7.12 11.98 -11.93
CA ARG A 61 6.20 11.89 -10.78
C ARG A 61 4.95 12.68 -11.05
N VAL A 62 3.82 12.07 -10.77
CA VAL A 62 2.51 12.75 -10.78
C VAL A 62 2.13 13.08 -9.35
N LEU A 63 2.01 14.37 -9.04
CA LEU A 63 1.74 14.88 -7.71
C LEU A 63 0.33 15.45 -7.64
N VAL A 64 -0.47 14.92 -6.73
CA VAL A 64 -1.83 15.37 -6.45
C VAL A 64 -1.89 15.92 -5.02
N ASP A 65 -2.23 17.19 -4.89
CA ASP A 65 -2.38 17.84 -3.59
C ASP A 65 -3.80 17.62 -3.05
N LEU A 66 -3.87 17.02 -1.87
CA LEU A 66 -5.12 16.73 -1.16
C LEU A 66 -5.32 17.59 0.10
N SER A 67 -4.61 18.74 0.21
CA SER A 67 -4.72 19.65 1.38
C SER A 67 -6.14 20.16 1.64
N LYS A 68 -6.97 20.25 0.60
CA LYS A 68 -8.37 20.69 0.67
C LYS A 68 -9.37 19.51 0.58
N ALA A 69 -8.88 18.30 0.70
CA ALA A 69 -9.73 17.12 0.60
C ALA A 69 -10.77 17.08 1.72
N LYS A 70 -11.95 16.52 1.38
CA LYS A 70 -13.06 16.31 2.31
C LYS A 70 -13.49 14.84 2.22
N PRO A 71 -14.08 14.27 3.27
CA PRO A 71 -14.67 12.95 3.21
C PRO A 71 -15.70 12.84 2.09
N GLY A 72 -15.71 11.72 1.38
CA GLY A 72 -16.59 11.45 0.24
C GLY A 72 -15.81 11.10 -1.03
N SER A 73 -16.51 11.03 -2.14
CA SER A 73 -15.90 10.82 -3.46
C SER A 73 -15.63 12.15 -4.13
N ALA A 74 -14.39 12.33 -4.58
CA ALA A 74 -13.96 13.50 -5.36
C ALA A 74 -13.41 13.06 -6.71
N THR A 75 -13.67 13.87 -7.75
CA THR A 75 -13.02 13.69 -9.04
C THR A 75 -11.77 14.57 -9.08
N VAL A 76 -10.64 13.95 -9.33
CA VAL A 76 -9.35 14.64 -9.48
C VAL A 76 -9.07 14.80 -10.97
N HIS A 77 -8.65 15.99 -11.37
CA HIS A 77 -8.17 16.29 -12.72
C HIS A 77 -6.64 16.36 -12.70
N ILE A 78 -6.00 15.58 -13.55
CA ILE A 78 -4.55 15.65 -13.78
C ILE A 78 -4.29 16.46 -15.03
N SER A 79 -3.45 17.47 -14.89
CA SER A 79 -2.91 18.31 -15.97
C SER A 79 -1.38 18.24 -15.97
N GLU A 80 -0.76 18.80 -16.96
CA GLU A 80 0.71 18.88 -17.04
C GLU A 80 1.36 19.50 -15.80
N LYS A 81 0.67 20.39 -15.10
CA LYS A 81 1.14 21.04 -13.86
C LYS A 81 1.35 20.03 -12.71
N ASN A 82 0.65 18.92 -12.76
CA ASN A 82 0.77 17.86 -11.76
C ASN A 82 1.95 16.92 -12.05
N VAL A 83 2.51 16.96 -13.27
CA VAL A 83 3.58 16.08 -13.71
C VAL A 83 4.92 16.77 -13.54
N LYS A 84 5.82 16.17 -12.77
CA LYS A 84 7.22 16.55 -12.74
C LYS A 84 7.96 15.77 -13.81
N LEU A 85 8.42 16.46 -14.84
CA LEU A 85 9.12 15.92 -16.00
C LEU A 85 10.36 16.77 -16.27
N PRO A 86 11.50 16.19 -16.68
CA PRO A 86 12.66 16.96 -17.14
C PRO A 86 12.30 17.83 -18.34
N SER A 87 12.86 19.05 -18.43
CA SER A 87 12.47 20.09 -19.38
C SER A 87 12.69 19.75 -20.86
N LEU A 88 13.43 18.68 -21.15
CA LEU A 88 13.71 18.20 -22.51
C LEU A 88 12.55 17.40 -23.12
N PHE A 89 11.57 17.05 -22.32
CA PHE A 89 10.40 16.26 -22.74
C PHE A 89 9.16 17.13 -22.79
N ARG A 90 8.24 16.81 -23.70
CA ARG A 90 6.92 17.44 -23.83
C ARG A 90 5.83 16.39 -23.63
N ILE A 91 4.87 16.69 -22.79
CA ILE A 91 3.69 15.83 -22.59
C ILE A 91 2.77 15.97 -23.80
N GLN A 92 2.42 14.85 -24.40
CA GLN A 92 1.46 14.76 -25.50
C GLN A 92 0.06 14.41 -24.98
N SER A 93 -0.02 13.48 -24.03
CA SER A 93 -1.28 13.11 -23.40
C SER A 93 -1.07 12.47 -22.01
N ILE A 94 -2.11 12.55 -21.19
CA ILE A 94 -2.20 11.90 -19.87
C ILE A 94 -3.51 11.10 -19.86
N GLN A 95 -3.47 9.83 -19.49
CA GLN A 95 -4.63 8.95 -19.47
C GLN A 95 -4.65 8.09 -18.20
N PRO A 96 -5.73 8.11 -17.40
CA PRO A 96 -6.87 9.02 -17.51
C PRO A 96 -6.54 10.43 -17.02
N GLN A 97 -7.15 11.45 -17.61
CA GLN A 97 -7.05 12.85 -17.11
C GLN A 97 -7.92 13.09 -15.87
N TYR A 98 -8.98 12.30 -15.72
CA TYR A 98 -9.91 12.38 -14.60
C TYR A 98 -10.01 11.01 -13.95
N PHE A 99 -9.90 10.98 -12.65
CA PHE A 99 -10.14 9.77 -11.89
C PHE A 99 -10.84 10.08 -10.57
N ARG A 100 -11.45 9.07 -10.01
CA ARG A 100 -12.18 9.20 -8.75
C ARG A 100 -11.29 8.80 -7.59
N VAL A 101 -11.31 9.61 -6.52
CA VAL A 101 -10.67 9.31 -5.24
C VAL A 101 -11.78 9.25 -4.19
N LYS A 102 -11.82 8.16 -3.43
CA LYS A 102 -12.71 8.04 -2.28
C LYS A 102 -11.90 8.28 -1.01
N ILE A 103 -12.34 9.23 -0.20
CA ILE A 103 -11.70 9.67 1.04
C ILE A 103 -12.67 9.46 2.18
N ASP A 104 -12.20 8.86 3.28
CA ASP A 104 -12.97 8.67 4.49
C ASP A 104 -12.25 9.28 5.70
N LYS A 105 -13.01 9.54 6.78
CA LYS A 105 -12.43 9.93 8.06
C LYS A 105 -11.72 8.73 8.67
N LYS A 106 -10.60 8.97 9.32
CA LYS A 106 -9.97 7.96 10.17
C LYS A 106 -10.76 7.79 11.46
N MET A 107 -10.80 6.56 11.93
CA MET A 107 -11.40 6.16 13.19
C MET A 107 -10.47 5.21 13.92
N LYS A 108 -10.45 5.30 15.25
CA LYS A 108 -9.76 4.37 16.13
C LYS A 108 -10.78 3.48 16.83
N LYS A 109 -10.42 2.21 17.04
CA LYS A 109 -11.25 1.22 17.73
C LYS A 109 -10.36 0.19 18.42
N VAL A 110 -10.71 -0.17 19.64
CA VAL A 110 -10.11 -1.31 20.32
C VAL A 110 -10.87 -2.58 19.92
N VAL A 111 -10.13 -3.58 19.44
CA VAL A 111 -10.66 -4.87 19.02
C VAL A 111 -9.93 -6.01 19.73
N SER A 112 -10.61 -7.15 19.89
CA SER A 112 -10.01 -8.37 20.42
C SER A 112 -9.13 -9.05 19.36
N ILE A 113 -8.16 -9.82 19.83
CA ILE A 113 -7.35 -10.68 18.98
C ILE A 113 -7.87 -12.11 19.08
N LYS A 114 -7.96 -12.81 17.96
CA LYS A 114 -8.28 -14.24 17.87
C LYS A 114 -7.07 -14.99 17.34
N GLN A 115 -6.58 -15.95 18.11
CA GLN A 115 -5.53 -16.86 17.67
C GLN A 115 -6.07 -17.85 16.62
N ILE A 116 -5.24 -18.16 15.64
CA ILE A 116 -5.48 -19.23 14.67
C ILE A 116 -4.45 -20.32 14.93
N LEU A 117 -4.92 -21.51 15.25
CA LEU A 117 -4.06 -22.68 15.48
C LEU A 117 -4.09 -23.60 14.28
N LYS A 118 -2.97 -24.25 13.99
CA LYS A 118 -2.81 -25.30 12.99
C LYS A 118 -2.15 -26.52 13.60
N GLY A 119 -2.64 -27.72 13.30
CA GLY A 119 -2.14 -28.97 13.87
C GLY A 119 -2.86 -29.35 15.18
N GLN A 120 -2.31 -30.32 15.88
CA GLN A 120 -2.80 -30.85 17.15
C GLN A 120 -1.64 -31.16 18.09
N PRO A 121 -1.80 -31.02 19.42
CA PRO A 121 -0.80 -31.47 20.38
C PRO A 121 -0.47 -32.95 20.21
N ALA A 122 0.72 -33.37 20.74
CA ALA A 122 1.13 -34.75 20.75
C ALA A 122 0.09 -35.67 21.41
N ASN A 123 0.12 -36.94 21.05
CA ASN A 123 -0.79 -37.93 21.64
C ASN A 123 -0.72 -37.90 23.18
N ARG A 124 -1.88 -37.96 23.83
CA ARG A 124 -2.08 -37.81 25.29
C ARG A 124 -1.91 -36.39 25.85
N PHE A 125 -1.68 -35.39 25.01
CA PHE A 125 -1.62 -33.99 25.43
C PHE A 125 -2.83 -33.19 24.91
N TYR A 126 -3.17 -32.11 25.60
CA TYR A 126 -4.23 -31.21 25.20
C TYR A 126 -3.90 -29.77 25.59
N ILE A 127 -4.49 -28.81 24.91
CA ILE A 127 -4.35 -27.39 25.26
C ILE A 127 -5.19 -27.13 26.51
N GLU A 128 -4.54 -26.81 27.64
CA GLU A 128 -5.21 -26.41 28.86
C GLU A 128 -5.67 -24.97 28.82
N ASN A 129 -4.80 -24.09 28.31
CA ASN A 129 -5.08 -22.65 28.23
C ASN A 129 -4.27 -22.00 27.13
N ILE A 130 -4.82 -20.88 26.57
CA ILE A 130 -4.12 -20.00 25.65
C ILE A 130 -4.25 -18.58 26.15
N ALA A 131 -3.13 -17.91 26.41
CA ALA A 131 -3.08 -16.53 26.81
C ALA A 131 -2.47 -15.67 25.70
N LEU A 132 -3.10 -14.54 25.43
CA LEU A 132 -2.65 -13.55 24.45
C LEU A 132 -2.19 -12.29 25.17
N SER A 133 -1.01 -11.80 24.87
CA SER A 133 -0.47 -10.57 25.48
C SER A 133 0.05 -9.62 24.39
N PRO A 134 -0.65 -8.50 24.12
CA PRO A 134 -1.99 -8.13 24.61
C PRO A 134 -3.10 -8.97 23.96
N ASN A 135 -4.27 -9.09 24.62
CA ASN A 135 -5.45 -9.76 24.06
C ASN A 135 -6.39 -8.82 23.29
N LYS A 136 -6.14 -7.51 23.36
CA LYS A 136 -6.82 -6.45 22.61
C LYS A 136 -5.80 -5.45 22.10
N ILE A 137 -6.09 -4.87 20.94
CA ILE A 137 -5.27 -3.80 20.34
C ILE A 137 -6.15 -2.67 19.83
N GLU A 138 -5.59 -1.47 19.79
CA GLU A 138 -6.17 -0.36 19.03
C GLU A 138 -5.83 -0.53 17.55
N ILE A 139 -6.81 -0.34 16.70
CA ILE A 139 -6.66 -0.26 15.25
C ILE A 139 -7.14 1.11 14.76
N GLU A 140 -6.47 1.66 13.77
CA GLU A 140 -6.81 2.92 13.12
C GLU A 140 -6.96 2.72 11.61
N GLY A 141 -7.93 3.39 11.00
CA GLY A 141 -8.15 3.33 9.56
C GLY A 141 -9.45 4.02 9.15
N PRO A 142 -9.88 3.84 7.88
CA PRO A 142 -11.13 4.40 7.37
C PRO A 142 -12.34 3.95 8.20
N THR A 143 -13.23 4.88 8.50
CA THR A 143 -14.38 4.66 9.39
C THR A 143 -15.22 3.46 8.98
N ASP A 144 -15.51 3.30 7.68
CA ASP A 144 -16.33 2.20 7.19
C ASP A 144 -15.66 0.83 7.39
N ILE A 145 -14.35 0.75 7.26
CA ILE A 145 -13.58 -0.49 7.46
C ILE A 145 -13.50 -0.80 8.96
N ILE A 146 -13.11 0.20 9.76
CA ILE A 146 -12.93 0.02 11.21
C ILE A 146 -14.24 -0.37 11.90
N LYS A 147 -15.37 0.21 11.51
CA LYS A 147 -16.68 -0.17 12.07
C LYS A 147 -17.01 -1.65 11.85
N ARG A 148 -16.68 -2.19 10.68
CA ARG A 148 -16.94 -3.60 10.32
C ARG A 148 -15.96 -4.57 10.95
N THR A 149 -14.75 -4.13 11.26
CA THR A 149 -13.73 -4.96 11.90
C THR A 149 -14.13 -5.28 13.34
N LYS A 150 -14.43 -6.53 13.63
CA LYS A 150 -14.86 -7.00 14.96
C LYS A 150 -13.68 -7.51 15.78
N TYR A 151 -12.70 -8.12 15.14
CA TYR A 151 -11.49 -8.70 15.74
C TYR A 151 -10.38 -8.74 14.69
N VAL A 152 -9.15 -8.93 15.15
CA VAL A 152 -7.97 -9.19 14.30
C VAL A 152 -7.52 -10.63 14.58
N LYS A 153 -7.02 -11.32 13.57
CA LYS A 153 -6.49 -12.69 13.70
C LYS A 153 -4.97 -12.66 13.86
N THR A 154 -4.41 -13.74 14.41
CA THR A 154 -2.99 -14.04 14.25
C THR A 154 -2.74 -14.76 12.93
N VAL A 155 -1.52 -14.72 12.42
CA VAL A 155 -1.09 -15.74 11.47
C VAL A 155 -1.24 -17.13 12.12
N PRO A 156 -1.42 -18.21 11.35
CA PRO A 156 -1.54 -19.56 11.91
C PRO A 156 -0.32 -19.92 12.77
N ILE A 157 -0.58 -20.40 13.99
CA ILE A 157 0.42 -20.89 14.94
C ILE A 157 0.44 -22.40 14.80
N ASP A 158 1.58 -22.95 14.42
CA ASP A 158 1.74 -24.40 14.32
C ASP A 158 1.92 -24.98 15.72
N ILE A 159 1.02 -25.87 16.10
CA ILE A 159 1.01 -26.59 17.37
C ILE A 159 1.13 -28.09 17.19
N ASP A 160 1.52 -28.54 15.99
CA ASP A 160 1.59 -29.95 15.69
C ASP A 160 2.65 -30.66 16.53
N GLY A 161 2.25 -31.68 17.27
CA GLY A 161 3.14 -32.49 18.10
C GLY A 161 3.67 -31.80 19.36
N ILE A 162 3.20 -30.61 19.77
CA ILE A 162 3.66 -29.98 21.01
C ILE A 162 3.24 -30.84 22.24
N SER A 163 4.16 -30.96 23.20
CA SER A 163 3.97 -31.76 24.43
C SER A 163 4.31 -31.00 25.72
N GLU A 164 4.72 -29.74 25.61
CA GLU A 164 5.08 -28.86 26.71
C GLU A 164 4.54 -27.46 26.51
N ASN A 165 4.63 -26.63 27.55
CA ASN A 165 4.20 -25.24 27.46
C ASN A 165 5.13 -24.46 26.53
N GLU A 166 4.52 -23.71 25.63
CA GLU A 166 5.27 -22.92 24.65
C GLU A 166 4.82 -21.47 24.60
N GLU A 167 5.72 -20.61 24.18
CA GLU A 167 5.47 -19.19 23.97
C GLU A 167 5.94 -18.76 22.57
N TYR A 168 5.02 -18.14 21.82
CA TYR A 168 5.26 -17.72 20.45
C TYR A 168 5.12 -16.22 20.31
N MET A 169 6.08 -15.57 19.62
CA MET A 169 5.89 -14.19 19.15
C MET A 169 5.28 -14.23 17.75
N VAL A 170 4.01 -13.88 17.64
CA VAL A 170 3.19 -14.09 16.47
C VAL A 170 2.78 -12.77 15.84
N ALA A 171 2.85 -12.68 14.51
CA ALA A 171 2.34 -11.53 13.76
C ALA A 171 0.81 -11.56 13.71
N LEU A 172 0.23 -10.36 13.58
CA LEU A 172 -1.19 -10.20 13.31
C LEU A 172 -1.45 -10.27 11.80
N ASP A 173 -2.51 -10.99 11.45
CA ASP A 173 -3.05 -11.08 10.09
C ASP A 173 -4.17 -10.04 9.95
N ILE A 174 -3.90 -9.01 9.16
CA ILE A 174 -4.78 -7.86 8.99
C ILE A 174 -5.32 -7.86 7.57
N ASP A 175 -6.62 -8.01 7.44
CA ASP A 175 -7.33 -8.18 6.16
C ASP A 175 -7.24 -6.96 5.21
N SER A 176 -6.62 -5.85 5.62
CA SER A 176 -6.54 -4.63 4.81
C SER A 176 -5.33 -3.78 5.15
N ASP A 177 -4.58 -3.37 4.13
CA ASP A 177 -3.46 -2.44 4.24
C ASP A 177 -3.86 -1.04 4.74
N LEU A 178 -5.16 -0.75 4.74
CA LEU A 178 -5.72 0.51 5.25
C LEU A 178 -5.90 0.51 6.77
N ILE A 179 -5.70 -0.62 7.44
CA ILE A 179 -5.77 -0.75 8.89
C ILE A 179 -4.36 -0.69 9.48
N VAL A 180 -4.14 0.27 10.35
CA VAL A 180 -2.90 0.42 11.10
C VAL A 180 -3.12 -0.06 12.54
N PRO A 181 -2.53 -1.19 12.97
CA PRO A 181 -2.62 -1.66 14.34
C PRO A 181 -1.61 -0.95 15.25
N SER A 182 -1.93 -0.82 16.53
CA SER A 182 -1.00 -0.27 17.55
C SER A 182 0.23 -1.18 17.77
N THR A 183 0.12 -2.47 17.46
CA THR A 183 1.25 -3.41 17.40
C THR A 183 1.05 -4.39 16.26
N LYS A 184 2.16 -4.83 15.65
CA LYS A 184 2.13 -5.82 14.56
C LYS A 184 2.35 -7.26 15.06
N ARG A 185 2.84 -7.42 16.29
CA ARG A 185 3.13 -8.73 16.89
C ARG A 185 2.62 -8.78 18.31
N ILE A 186 2.26 -9.97 18.76
CA ILE A 186 1.85 -10.27 20.12
C ILE A 186 2.52 -11.55 20.61
N THR A 187 2.53 -11.73 21.91
CA THR A 187 2.94 -12.98 22.54
C THR A 187 1.72 -13.87 22.75
N VAL A 188 1.86 -15.15 22.38
CA VAL A 188 0.86 -16.20 22.60
C VAL A 188 1.50 -17.30 23.44
N SER A 189 1.01 -17.46 24.68
CA SER A 189 1.49 -18.49 25.59
C SER A 189 0.46 -19.63 25.59
N ILE A 190 0.92 -20.84 25.27
CA ILE A 190 0.10 -22.06 25.21
C ILE A 190 0.48 -22.95 26.39
N LYS A 191 -0.49 -23.30 27.21
CA LYS A 191 -0.32 -24.21 28.32
C LYS A 191 -0.88 -25.58 27.94
N ILE A 192 -0.04 -26.60 28.11
CA ILE A 192 -0.34 -28.00 27.74
C ILE A 192 -0.63 -28.80 28.99
N GLY A 193 -1.74 -29.51 28.98
CA GLY A 193 -2.10 -30.52 29.96
C GLY A 193 -1.89 -31.93 29.42
N ARG A 194 -1.67 -32.89 30.33
CA ARG A 194 -1.57 -34.34 30.00
C ARG A 194 -2.84 -35.03 30.44
N LYS A 195 -3.38 -35.89 29.59
CA LYS A 195 -4.51 -36.77 29.94
C LYS A 195 -3.95 -37.89 30.83
N ASP A 196 -4.51 -38.01 32.04
CA ASP A 196 -4.28 -39.20 32.85
C ASP A 196 -4.96 -40.41 32.21
N GLU A 197 -4.37 -41.60 32.38
CA GLU A 197 -4.93 -42.85 31.88
C GLU A 197 -6.21 -43.23 32.59
#